data_11a767457c94ed943c8ecdeb00492e8a
#
_entry.id   11a767457c94ed943c8ecdeb00492e8a
#
_cell.length_a   1.000
_cell.length_b   1.000
_cell.length_c   1.000
_cell.angle_alpha   90.00
_cell.angle_beta   90.00
_cell.angle_gamma   90.00
#
_symmetry.space_group_name_H-M   'P 1'
#
loop_
_entity.id
_entity.type
_entity.pdbx_description
1 polymer ?
#
loop_
_entity_poly.entity_id
_entity_poly.type
_entity_poly.pdbx_seq_one_letter_code
_entity_poly.pdbx_strand_id
1 'polypeptide(L)'
;GEPLMTKEGVSIRNYPSAVRSFAVTSVGIGGESVVRYNNGNLTVGPERVGPSVALGGIEPTLGDALIVLGKAQYGDGQKAYDGIAQIDSTIDATTMAQRIVNVAVQVIQEGIDTVVAKENKRPIYVVADIVHPDPFVPAQLVIVGGTAASLGPIIGDQLGLPIHIPSDAAVANAIGAGVANHTMAITIHVDTKRRTMVVPELGIQDTSSHLRSAQAVEEVAYGLLREAAKEQGLVTSDVLPDIETISVEDFPVVDGWQSMERIITVKVQLQAGVSSYVES
;
A
#
# COMPACT_ATOMS: atom_id res chain seq x y z
N GLY A 1 -14.95 4.08 4.56
CA GLY A 1 -13.92 5.03 5.00
C GLY A 1 -12.89 5.19 3.90
N GLU A 2 -12.24 6.33 3.87
CA GLU A 2 -11.15 6.56 2.93
C GLU A 2 -9.91 5.78 3.34
N PRO A 3 -9.13 5.26 2.37
CA PRO A 3 -7.91 4.55 2.68
C PRO A 3 -6.86 5.51 3.27
N LEU A 4 -6.11 5.02 4.25
CA LEU A 4 -5.06 5.78 4.92
C LEU A 4 -3.88 6.01 3.96
N MET A 5 -3.68 7.27 3.55
CA MET A 5 -2.61 7.67 2.65
C MET A 5 -1.45 8.30 3.41
N THR A 6 -0.24 7.95 3.03
CA THR A 6 0.97 8.63 3.53
C THR A 6 1.28 9.85 2.67
N LYS A 7 1.36 11.05 3.27
CA LYS A 7 1.73 12.27 2.54
C LYS A 7 3.19 12.26 2.08
N GLU A 8 4.05 11.65 2.86
CA GLU A 8 5.51 11.64 2.67
C GLU A 8 6.03 10.42 1.90
N GLY A 9 5.12 9.56 1.42
CA GLY A 9 5.47 8.29 0.80
C GLY A 9 5.83 7.19 1.80
N VAL A 10 6.14 6.00 1.30
CA VAL A 10 6.58 4.86 2.11
C VAL A 10 8.09 4.70 2.05
N SER A 11 8.67 4.20 3.13
CA SER A 11 10.07 3.78 3.12
C SER A 11 10.19 2.34 2.63
N ILE A 12 11.00 2.11 1.60
CA ILE A 12 11.33 0.79 1.08
C ILE A 12 12.77 0.50 1.49
N ARG A 13 13.00 -0.52 2.33
CA ARG A 13 14.33 -0.87 2.87
C ARG A 13 15.08 0.33 3.46
N ASN A 14 14.39 1.16 4.27
CA ASN A 14 14.89 2.39 4.89
C ASN A 14 15.16 3.57 3.93
N TYR A 15 14.85 3.45 2.65
CA TYR A 15 14.90 4.56 1.70
C TYR A 15 13.52 5.20 1.60
N PRO A 16 13.36 6.49 1.92
CA PRO A 16 12.09 7.18 1.77
C PRO A 16 11.74 7.30 0.28
N SER A 17 10.50 6.98 -0.03
CA SER A 17 9.92 7.18 -1.35
C SER A 17 9.13 8.49 -1.35
N ALA A 18 9.34 9.34 -2.35
CA ALA A 18 8.54 10.56 -2.53
C ALA A 18 7.15 10.28 -3.15
N VAL A 19 6.84 9.01 -3.41
CA VAL A 19 5.57 8.61 -4.01
C VAL A 19 4.51 8.46 -2.93
N ARG A 20 3.43 9.24 -3.03
CA ARG A 20 2.25 9.11 -2.18
C ARG A 20 1.66 7.70 -2.35
N SER A 21 1.40 7.02 -1.25
CA SER A 21 0.93 5.64 -1.25
C SER A 21 0.11 5.34 0.00
N PHE A 22 -0.55 4.19 0.01
CA PHE A 22 -1.20 3.72 1.23
C PHE A 22 -0.19 3.49 2.36
N ALA A 23 -0.63 3.64 3.60
CA ALA A 23 0.14 3.20 4.76
C ALA A 23 0.22 1.67 4.74
N VAL A 24 1.39 1.12 4.43
CA VAL A 24 1.60 -0.31 4.26
C VAL A 24 2.79 -0.81 5.06
N THR A 25 2.72 -2.08 5.44
CA THR A 25 3.85 -2.88 5.90
C THR A 25 3.84 -4.19 5.13
N SER A 26 5.01 -4.61 4.67
CA SER A 26 5.16 -5.87 3.94
C SER A 26 5.73 -6.94 4.88
N VAL A 27 5.07 -8.08 4.94
CA VAL A 27 5.55 -9.28 5.61
C VAL A 27 5.72 -10.40 4.58
N GLY A 28 6.74 -11.21 4.73
CA GLY A 28 7.07 -12.26 3.77
C GLY A 28 6.27 -13.54 3.98
N ILE A 29 4.94 -13.46 4.05
CA ILE A 29 4.05 -14.60 4.26
C ILE A 29 3.08 -14.75 3.09
N GLY A 30 3.03 -15.97 2.55
CA GLY A 30 2.10 -16.38 1.49
C GLY A 30 2.03 -17.89 1.39
N GLY A 31 1.14 -18.44 0.56
CA GLY A 31 0.94 -19.88 0.43
C GLY A 31 2.21 -20.66 0.08
N GLU A 32 3.11 -20.05 -0.67
CA GLU A 32 4.39 -20.65 -1.09
C GLU A 32 5.59 -20.25 -0.19
N SER A 33 5.32 -19.65 0.98
CA SER A 33 6.37 -19.39 1.98
C SER A 33 6.93 -20.70 2.51
N VAL A 34 8.25 -20.87 2.36
CA VAL A 34 8.96 -22.08 2.75
C VAL A 34 8.99 -22.21 4.28
N VAL A 35 8.80 -23.43 4.73
CA VAL A 35 8.91 -23.81 6.14
C VAL A 35 10.33 -24.27 6.44
N ARG A 36 10.94 -23.71 7.47
CA ARG A 36 12.25 -24.15 7.99
C ARG A 36 12.11 -24.57 9.44
N TYR A 37 12.71 -25.69 9.76
CA TYR A 37 12.73 -26.22 11.12
C TYR A 37 14.15 -26.65 11.51
N ASN A 38 14.75 -25.94 12.43
CA ASN A 38 16.12 -26.18 12.87
C ASN A 38 16.20 -26.15 14.40
N ASN A 39 16.61 -27.26 14.99
CA ASN A 39 16.81 -27.37 16.45
C ASN A 39 15.60 -26.88 17.29
N GLY A 40 14.39 -27.24 16.89
CA GLY A 40 13.17 -26.85 17.57
C GLY A 40 12.64 -25.45 17.18
N ASN A 41 13.39 -24.68 16.39
CA ASN A 41 12.95 -23.38 15.91
C ASN A 41 12.25 -23.52 14.55
N LEU A 42 10.99 -23.13 14.50
CA LEU A 42 10.13 -23.15 13.32
C LEU A 42 10.01 -21.74 12.74
N THR A 43 10.28 -21.59 11.45
CA THR A 43 10.10 -20.34 10.73
C THR A 43 9.31 -20.57 9.45
N VAL A 44 8.52 -19.57 9.03
CA VAL A 44 7.73 -19.58 7.80
C VAL A 44 8.06 -18.33 7.01
N GLY A 45 8.51 -18.49 5.76
CA GLY A 45 8.98 -17.39 4.94
C GLY A 45 10.18 -16.65 5.55
N PRO A 46 10.60 -15.50 4.96
CA PRO A 46 10.09 -14.90 3.70
C PRO A 46 10.54 -15.62 2.44
N GLU A 47 11.30 -16.69 2.57
CA GLU A 47 11.88 -17.45 1.45
C GLU A 47 10.77 -18.12 0.64
N ARG A 48 10.93 -18.09 -0.69
CA ARG A 48 10.12 -18.79 -1.66
C ARG A 48 11.06 -19.51 -2.63
N VAL A 49 10.97 -20.85 -2.69
CA VAL A 49 11.83 -21.68 -3.55
C VAL A 49 11.04 -22.19 -4.76
N GLY A 50 9.73 -22.45 -4.59
CA GLY A 50 8.89 -22.99 -5.65
C GLY A 50 7.44 -23.16 -5.19
N PRO A 51 6.65 -23.95 -5.93
CA PRO A 51 5.29 -24.29 -5.52
C PRO A 51 5.31 -25.21 -4.29
N SER A 52 4.14 -25.37 -3.66
CA SER A 52 3.93 -26.34 -2.58
C SER A 52 4.26 -27.78 -3.03
N VAL A 53 4.62 -28.65 -2.08
CA VAL A 53 4.88 -30.08 -2.33
C VAL A 53 3.64 -30.74 -2.94
N ALA A 54 2.45 -30.32 -2.55
CA ALA A 54 1.19 -30.74 -3.14
C ALA A 54 1.12 -30.52 -4.67
N LEU A 55 1.84 -29.52 -5.19
CA LEU A 55 1.93 -29.19 -6.62
C LEU A 55 3.23 -29.67 -7.27
N GLY A 56 4.02 -30.50 -6.58
CA GLY A 56 5.28 -31.04 -7.08
C GLY A 56 6.51 -30.20 -6.69
N GLY A 57 6.38 -29.27 -5.75
CA GLY A 57 7.51 -28.57 -5.15
C GLY A 57 8.41 -29.47 -4.33
N ILE A 58 9.58 -28.97 -3.95
CA ILE A 58 10.62 -29.73 -3.23
C ILE A 58 10.55 -29.45 -1.72
N GLU A 59 10.23 -28.22 -1.35
CA GLU A 59 10.27 -27.76 0.02
C GLU A 59 8.84 -27.61 0.59
N PRO A 60 8.58 -28.03 1.83
CA PRO A 60 7.31 -27.80 2.49
C PRO A 60 6.99 -26.31 2.61
N THR A 61 5.73 -25.96 2.40
CA THR A 61 5.27 -24.58 2.42
C THR A 61 4.09 -24.41 3.38
N LEU A 62 3.73 -23.13 3.65
CA LEU A 62 2.51 -22.81 4.38
C LEU A 62 1.26 -23.42 3.68
N GLY A 63 1.24 -23.44 2.36
CA GLY A 63 0.15 -24.04 1.58
C GLY A 63 -0.04 -25.53 1.87
N ASP A 64 1.05 -26.28 1.99
CA ASP A 64 0.99 -27.70 2.35
C ASP A 64 0.40 -27.89 3.76
N ALA A 65 0.79 -27.06 4.72
CA ALA A 65 0.21 -27.07 6.07
C ALA A 65 -1.31 -26.77 6.06
N LEU A 66 -1.74 -25.81 5.24
CA LEU A 66 -3.17 -25.50 5.10
C LEU A 66 -3.95 -26.67 4.46
N ILE A 67 -3.37 -27.41 3.53
CA ILE A 67 -3.95 -28.61 2.93
C ILE A 67 -4.09 -29.71 3.98
N VAL A 68 -3.03 -30.00 4.76
CA VAL A 68 -3.04 -31.00 5.84
C VAL A 68 -4.12 -30.71 6.87
N LEU A 69 -4.37 -29.43 7.17
CA LEU A 69 -5.44 -29.01 8.09
C LEU A 69 -6.84 -28.93 7.44
N GLY A 70 -6.98 -29.29 6.16
CA GLY A 70 -8.25 -29.20 5.43
C GLY A 70 -8.76 -27.76 5.21
N LYS A 71 -7.85 -26.76 5.35
CA LYS A 71 -8.16 -25.34 5.15
C LYS A 71 -7.97 -24.88 3.70
N ALA A 72 -7.25 -25.66 2.90
CA ALA A 72 -7.08 -25.46 1.46
C ALA A 72 -7.28 -26.78 0.72
N GLN A 73 -7.77 -26.69 -0.53
CA GLN A 73 -8.04 -27.87 -1.37
C GLN A 73 -7.48 -27.62 -2.77
N TYR A 74 -6.22 -28.00 -2.97
CA TYR A 74 -5.57 -27.99 -4.27
C TYR A 74 -4.40 -28.99 -4.27
N GLY A 75 -3.99 -29.46 -5.45
CA GLY A 75 -2.89 -30.38 -5.60
C GLY A 75 -3.13 -31.76 -4.96
N ASP A 76 -2.07 -32.43 -4.58
CA ASP A 76 -2.04 -33.75 -3.99
C ASP A 76 -1.93 -33.67 -2.46
N GLY A 77 -3.03 -33.93 -1.76
CA GLY A 77 -3.08 -33.86 -0.30
C GLY A 77 -2.17 -34.87 0.40
N GLN A 78 -1.92 -36.06 -0.21
CA GLN A 78 -1.01 -37.04 0.36
C GLN A 78 0.44 -36.56 0.30
N LYS A 79 0.85 -35.94 -0.81
CA LYS A 79 2.18 -35.32 -0.93
C LYS A 79 2.37 -34.19 0.08
N ALA A 80 1.34 -33.35 0.29
CA ALA A 80 1.39 -32.31 1.32
C ALA A 80 1.61 -32.93 2.71
N TYR A 81 0.82 -33.97 3.04
CA TYR A 81 0.93 -34.66 4.31
C TYR A 81 2.34 -35.25 4.51
N ASP A 82 2.84 -35.97 3.51
CA ASP A 82 4.17 -36.59 3.56
C ASP A 82 5.29 -35.53 3.68
N GLY A 83 5.17 -34.42 2.96
CA GLY A 83 6.11 -33.30 3.05
C GLY A 83 6.16 -32.65 4.42
N ILE A 84 4.99 -32.43 5.05
CA ILE A 84 4.94 -31.89 6.42
C ILE A 84 5.43 -32.91 7.45
N ALA A 85 5.12 -34.20 7.31
CA ALA A 85 5.58 -35.28 8.22
C ALA A 85 7.11 -35.44 8.21
N GLN A 86 7.78 -35.14 7.11
CA GLN A 86 9.24 -35.22 6.97
C GLN A 86 10.01 -34.11 7.68
N ILE A 87 9.32 -33.01 8.08
CA ILE A 87 9.97 -31.88 8.78
C ILE A 87 10.55 -32.34 10.12
N ASP A 88 9.77 -33.11 10.90
CA ASP A 88 10.20 -33.74 12.14
C ASP A 88 9.38 -35.02 12.38
N SER A 89 10.03 -36.15 12.26
CA SER A 89 9.40 -37.48 12.40
C SER A 89 8.88 -37.79 13.81
N THR A 90 9.22 -36.97 14.81
CA THR A 90 8.76 -37.12 16.19
C THR A 90 7.44 -36.41 16.46
N ILE A 91 6.99 -35.58 15.53
CA ILE A 91 5.77 -34.78 15.61
C ILE A 91 4.81 -35.24 14.49
N ASP A 92 3.55 -35.51 14.84
CA ASP A 92 2.58 -35.85 13.81
C ASP A 92 2.34 -34.67 12.84
N ALA A 93 2.04 -34.98 11.57
CA ALA A 93 1.92 -33.98 10.50
C ALA A 93 0.86 -32.92 10.78
N THR A 94 -0.27 -33.29 11.42
CA THR A 94 -1.35 -32.36 11.75
C THR A 94 -0.91 -31.35 12.81
N THR A 95 -0.23 -31.83 13.85
CA THR A 95 0.35 -30.97 14.89
C THR A 95 1.42 -30.05 14.30
N MET A 96 2.29 -30.56 13.44
CA MET A 96 3.29 -29.73 12.75
C MET A 96 2.64 -28.68 11.86
N ALA A 97 1.64 -29.06 11.07
CA ALA A 97 0.87 -28.12 10.23
C ALA A 97 0.22 -27.01 11.06
N GLN A 98 -0.35 -27.35 12.24
CA GLN A 98 -0.93 -26.35 13.13
C GLN A 98 0.11 -25.36 13.65
N ARG A 99 1.32 -25.87 14.04
CA ARG A 99 2.43 -24.99 14.46
C ARG A 99 2.87 -24.06 13.34
N ILE A 100 2.98 -24.56 12.10
CA ILE A 100 3.34 -23.76 10.92
C ILE A 100 2.33 -22.62 10.71
N VAL A 101 1.05 -22.93 10.73
CA VAL A 101 0.00 -21.92 10.56
C VAL A 101 0.03 -20.89 11.70
N ASN A 102 0.22 -21.31 12.94
CA ASN A 102 0.32 -20.40 14.08
C ASN A 102 1.50 -19.41 13.93
N VAL A 103 2.67 -19.90 13.51
CA VAL A 103 3.84 -19.04 13.24
C VAL A 103 3.54 -18.05 12.12
N ALA A 104 2.92 -18.49 11.02
CA ALA A 104 2.55 -17.61 9.92
C ALA A 104 1.57 -16.51 10.37
N VAL A 105 0.54 -16.85 11.15
CA VAL A 105 -0.45 -15.88 11.66
C VAL A 105 0.20 -14.92 12.67
N GLN A 106 1.12 -15.39 13.50
CA GLN A 106 1.88 -14.52 14.39
C GLN A 106 2.69 -13.46 13.61
N VAL A 107 3.39 -13.83 12.54
CA VAL A 107 4.12 -12.88 11.68
C VAL A 107 3.19 -11.87 11.03
N ILE A 108 1.99 -12.30 10.61
CA ILE A 108 0.97 -11.39 10.07
C ILE A 108 0.48 -10.42 11.15
N GLN A 109 0.22 -10.91 12.36
CA GLN A 109 -0.18 -10.09 13.51
C GLN A 109 0.88 -9.02 13.82
N GLU A 110 2.15 -9.40 13.91
CA GLU A 110 3.26 -8.45 14.12
C GLU A 110 3.32 -7.37 13.03
N GLY A 111 2.99 -7.74 11.78
CA GLY A 111 2.85 -6.79 10.67
C GLY A 111 1.71 -5.80 10.90
N ILE A 112 0.54 -6.27 11.32
CA ILE A 112 -0.62 -5.43 11.63
C ILE A 112 -0.30 -4.49 12.80
N ASP A 113 0.27 -5.03 13.87
CA ASP A 113 0.66 -4.25 15.05
C ASP A 113 1.68 -3.16 14.69
N THR A 114 2.58 -3.46 13.76
CA THR A 114 3.55 -2.49 13.25
C THR A 114 2.86 -1.32 12.52
N VAL A 115 1.85 -1.59 11.67
CA VAL A 115 1.08 -0.55 10.98
C VAL A 115 0.32 0.30 11.99
N VAL A 116 -0.38 -0.34 12.93
CA VAL A 116 -1.15 0.34 13.99
C VAL A 116 -0.24 1.21 14.86
N ALA A 117 0.88 0.67 15.31
CA ALA A 117 1.83 1.40 16.13
C ALA A 117 2.46 2.60 15.40
N LYS A 118 2.76 2.43 14.10
CA LYS A 118 3.30 3.51 13.26
C LYS A 118 2.28 4.63 13.10
N GLU A 119 1.01 4.29 12.91
CA GLU A 119 -0.07 5.26 12.78
C GLU A 119 -0.27 6.04 14.07
N ASN A 120 -0.33 5.34 15.21
CA ASN A 120 -0.50 5.96 16.53
C ASN A 120 0.71 6.78 17.01
N LYS A 121 1.86 6.65 16.35
CA LYS A 121 3.07 7.44 16.64
C LYS A 121 3.20 8.69 15.74
N ARG A 122 2.25 8.95 14.86
CA ARG A 122 2.30 10.17 14.03
C ARG A 122 2.33 11.42 14.89
N PRO A 123 3.12 12.43 14.51
CA PRO A 123 3.12 13.71 15.23
C PRO A 123 1.73 14.34 15.23
N ILE A 124 1.30 14.79 16.41
CA ILE A 124 0.03 15.48 16.61
C ILE A 124 0.30 16.98 16.48
N TYR A 125 -0.37 17.63 15.52
CA TYR A 125 -0.21 19.06 15.24
C TYR A 125 -1.44 19.88 15.68
N VAL A 126 -2.51 19.23 16.15
CA VAL A 126 -3.76 19.89 16.57
C VAL A 126 -3.91 19.73 18.07
N VAL A 127 -4.10 20.84 18.78
CA VAL A 127 -4.22 20.85 20.25
C VAL A 127 -5.43 20.02 20.72
N ALA A 128 -6.53 19.99 19.96
CA ALA A 128 -7.70 19.19 20.28
C ALA A 128 -7.37 17.68 20.35
N ASP A 129 -6.52 17.20 19.44
CA ASP A 129 -6.12 15.79 19.37
C ASP A 129 -5.15 15.40 20.51
N ILE A 130 -4.45 16.39 21.08
CA ILE A 130 -3.63 16.19 22.29
C ILE A 130 -4.52 16.04 23.52
N VAL A 131 -5.59 16.82 23.59
CA VAL A 131 -6.51 16.85 24.75
C VAL A 131 -7.48 15.65 24.71
N HIS A 132 -7.87 15.25 23.50
CA HIS A 132 -8.78 14.12 23.25
C HIS A 132 -8.14 13.17 22.24
N PRO A 133 -7.17 12.34 22.68
CA PRO A 133 -6.51 11.40 21.78
C PRO A 133 -7.51 10.36 21.26
N ASP A 134 -7.58 10.23 19.94
CA ASP A 134 -8.36 9.20 19.25
C ASP A 134 -7.39 8.21 18.56
N PRO A 135 -6.93 7.19 19.26
CA PRO A 135 -5.97 6.26 18.69
C PRO A 135 -6.61 5.43 17.58
N PHE A 136 -5.85 5.20 16.52
CA PHE A 136 -6.25 4.29 15.47
C PHE A 136 -6.35 2.85 16.00
N VAL A 137 -7.55 2.29 15.95
CA VAL A 137 -7.85 0.90 16.34
C VAL A 137 -8.56 0.23 15.18
N PRO A 138 -8.04 -0.89 14.64
CA PRO A 138 -8.74 -1.64 13.61
C PRO A 138 -10.10 -2.14 14.08
N ALA A 139 -11.16 -1.80 13.37
CA ALA A 139 -12.52 -2.26 13.67
C ALA A 139 -12.87 -3.55 12.91
N GLN A 140 -12.22 -3.79 11.78
CA GLN A 140 -12.49 -4.90 10.87
C GLN A 140 -11.27 -5.15 10.00
N LEU A 141 -11.11 -6.40 9.54
CA LEU A 141 -10.13 -6.79 8.53
C LEU A 141 -10.82 -7.12 7.22
N VAL A 142 -10.35 -6.54 6.12
CA VAL A 142 -10.69 -6.98 4.77
C VAL A 142 -9.52 -7.78 4.23
N ILE A 143 -9.74 -9.04 3.87
CA ILE A 143 -8.67 -9.97 3.49
C ILE A 143 -8.86 -10.37 2.03
N VAL A 144 -7.83 -10.14 1.22
CA VAL A 144 -7.81 -10.47 -0.21
C VAL A 144 -6.55 -11.24 -0.58
N GLY A 145 -6.57 -11.90 -1.72
CA GLY A 145 -5.48 -12.73 -2.24
C GLY A 145 -5.79 -14.21 -2.23
N GLY A 146 -4.92 -15.02 -2.83
CA GLY A 146 -5.15 -16.46 -3.04
C GLY A 146 -5.30 -17.30 -1.77
N THR A 147 -4.74 -16.84 -0.64
CA THR A 147 -4.85 -17.53 0.66
C THR A 147 -5.93 -16.94 1.59
N ALA A 148 -6.67 -15.94 1.12
CA ALA A 148 -7.66 -15.22 1.95
C ALA A 148 -8.70 -16.16 2.57
N ALA A 149 -9.27 -17.06 1.77
CA ALA A 149 -10.27 -18.01 2.24
C ALA A 149 -9.74 -19.01 3.29
N SER A 150 -8.45 -19.36 3.19
CA SER A 150 -7.80 -20.36 4.07
C SER A 150 -7.28 -19.75 5.37
N LEU A 151 -6.61 -18.60 5.30
CA LEU A 151 -5.98 -17.95 6.45
C LEU A 151 -6.90 -16.93 7.12
N GLY A 152 -7.80 -16.30 6.38
CA GLY A 152 -8.64 -15.23 6.89
C GLY A 152 -9.41 -15.58 8.17
N PRO A 153 -10.15 -16.68 8.22
CA PRO A 153 -10.86 -17.09 9.44
C PRO A 153 -9.92 -17.28 10.63
N ILE A 154 -8.74 -17.88 10.41
CA ILE A 154 -7.75 -18.12 11.47
C ILE A 154 -7.18 -16.80 12.00
N ILE A 155 -6.89 -15.83 11.10
CA ILE A 155 -6.41 -14.50 11.47
C ILE A 155 -7.49 -13.76 12.27
N GLY A 156 -8.74 -13.78 11.81
CA GLY A 156 -9.86 -13.14 12.49
C GLY A 156 -10.07 -13.67 13.91
N ASP A 157 -10.07 -15.00 14.07
CA ASP A 157 -10.22 -15.66 15.36
C ASP A 157 -9.06 -15.30 16.32
N GLN A 158 -7.82 -15.30 15.81
CA GLN A 158 -6.65 -15.01 16.65
C GLN A 158 -6.59 -13.54 17.09
N LEU A 159 -6.98 -12.62 16.21
CA LEU A 159 -6.98 -11.18 16.50
C LEU A 159 -8.26 -10.70 17.19
N GLY A 160 -9.30 -11.53 17.26
CA GLY A 160 -10.60 -11.14 17.80
C GLY A 160 -11.29 -10.04 16.98
N LEU A 161 -11.00 -9.96 15.68
CA LEU A 161 -11.54 -8.93 14.78
C LEU A 161 -12.52 -9.54 13.76
N PRO A 162 -13.62 -8.84 13.46
CA PRO A 162 -14.47 -9.21 12.34
C PRO A 162 -13.68 -9.24 11.04
N ILE A 163 -13.92 -10.24 10.21
CA ILE A 163 -13.31 -10.35 8.89
C ILE A 163 -14.34 -10.18 7.78
N HIS A 164 -13.90 -9.61 6.66
CA HIS A 164 -14.64 -9.59 5.41
C HIS A 164 -13.74 -10.14 4.30
N ILE A 165 -14.18 -11.19 3.63
CA ILE A 165 -13.50 -11.77 2.46
C ILE A 165 -14.45 -11.58 1.28
N PRO A 166 -14.16 -10.65 0.33
CA PRO A 166 -14.98 -10.47 -0.86
C PRO A 166 -15.07 -11.74 -1.71
N SER A 167 -16.13 -11.90 -2.50
CA SER A 167 -16.30 -13.02 -3.43
C SER A 167 -15.12 -13.19 -4.37
N ASP A 168 -14.55 -12.06 -4.82
CA ASP A 168 -13.45 -12.01 -5.78
C ASP A 168 -12.08 -11.85 -5.11
N ALA A 169 -11.99 -12.14 -3.80
CA ALA A 169 -10.78 -11.96 -3.02
C ALA A 169 -9.52 -12.55 -3.67
N ALA A 170 -9.65 -13.73 -4.31
CA ALA A 170 -8.52 -14.42 -4.93
C ALA A 170 -7.89 -13.64 -6.11
N VAL A 171 -8.67 -12.84 -6.81
CA VAL A 171 -8.27 -12.06 -8.00
C VAL A 171 -8.35 -10.55 -7.79
N ALA A 172 -8.56 -10.10 -6.56
CA ALA A 172 -8.76 -8.69 -6.22
C ALA A 172 -7.63 -7.78 -6.73
N ASN A 173 -6.37 -8.24 -6.71
CA ASN A 173 -5.25 -7.48 -7.25
C ASN A 173 -5.35 -7.26 -8.77
N ALA A 174 -5.78 -8.28 -9.52
CA ALA A 174 -5.95 -8.18 -10.96
C ALA A 174 -7.13 -7.25 -11.30
N ILE A 175 -8.23 -7.36 -10.56
CA ILE A 175 -9.39 -6.47 -10.71
C ILE A 175 -8.94 -5.04 -10.39
N GLY A 176 -8.29 -4.81 -9.23
CA GLY A 176 -7.81 -3.50 -8.84
C GLY A 176 -6.88 -2.87 -9.86
N ALA A 177 -5.95 -3.65 -10.43
CA ALA A 177 -5.07 -3.17 -11.49
C ALA A 177 -5.82 -2.82 -12.79
N GLY A 178 -6.88 -3.58 -13.12
CA GLY A 178 -7.68 -3.35 -14.32
C GLY A 178 -8.60 -2.14 -14.24
N VAL A 179 -9.03 -1.74 -13.03
CA VAL A 179 -9.94 -0.62 -12.82
C VAL A 179 -9.28 0.63 -12.26
N ALA A 180 -8.00 0.56 -11.88
CA ALA A 180 -7.29 1.72 -11.35
C ALA A 180 -7.15 2.82 -12.41
N ASN A 181 -7.45 4.05 -12.01
CA ASN A 181 -7.19 5.21 -12.84
C ASN A 181 -5.67 5.48 -12.93
N HIS A 182 -5.23 5.91 -14.10
CA HIS A 182 -3.88 6.44 -14.22
C HIS A 182 -3.74 7.72 -13.41
N THR A 183 -2.65 7.85 -12.68
CA THR A 183 -2.33 9.06 -11.91
C THR A 183 -1.08 9.72 -12.45
N MET A 184 -1.07 11.04 -12.46
CA MET A 184 0.08 11.87 -12.78
C MET A 184 0.06 13.06 -11.83
N ALA A 185 1.20 13.44 -11.29
CA ALA A 185 1.34 14.61 -10.44
C ALA A 185 2.41 15.53 -10.99
N ILE A 186 2.21 16.83 -10.85
CA ILE A 186 3.21 17.85 -11.13
C ILE A 186 3.33 18.83 -9.98
N THR A 187 4.50 19.43 -9.85
CA THR A 187 4.78 20.46 -8.85
C THR A 187 5.24 21.72 -9.56
N ILE A 188 4.58 22.84 -9.31
CA ILE A 188 5.00 24.15 -9.83
C ILE A 188 5.66 24.93 -8.70
N HIS A 189 6.87 25.39 -8.97
CA HIS A 189 7.61 26.32 -8.10
C HIS A 189 7.67 27.68 -8.76
N VAL A 190 7.21 28.72 -8.06
CA VAL A 190 7.26 30.11 -8.52
C VAL A 190 8.02 30.97 -7.53
N ASP A 191 9.03 31.70 -8.02
CA ASP A 191 9.70 32.78 -7.29
C ASP A 191 9.29 34.12 -7.94
N THR A 192 8.46 34.87 -7.23
CA THR A 192 7.89 36.11 -7.77
C THR A 192 8.93 37.22 -7.90
N LYS A 193 9.99 37.22 -7.06
CA LYS A 193 11.12 38.17 -7.12
C LYS A 193 11.95 37.94 -8.36
N ARG A 194 12.30 36.69 -8.66
CA ARG A 194 13.07 36.29 -9.84
C ARG A 194 12.25 36.19 -11.11
N ARG A 195 10.92 36.21 -10.97
CA ARG A 195 9.96 35.94 -12.05
C ARG A 195 10.17 34.59 -12.73
N THR A 196 10.57 33.61 -11.93
CA THR A 196 10.79 32.26 -12.44
C THR A 196 9.63 31.33 -12.08
N MET A 197 9.32 30.44 -13.02
CA MET A 197 8.43 29.31 -12.81
C MET A 197 9.15 28.04 -13.28
N VAL A 198 9.12 26.99 -12.47
CA VAL A 198 9.74 25.70 -12.79
C VAL A 198 8.74 24.58 -12.53
N VAL A 199 8.63 23.66 -13.48
CA VAL A 199 7.83 22.42 -13.38
C VAL A 199 8.77 21.26 -13.72
N PRO A 200 9.45 20.67 -12.72
CA PRO A 200 10.50 19.68 -12.95
C PRO A 200 10.03 18.45 -13.72
N GLU A 201 8.82 17.97 -13.41
CA GLU A 201 8.26 16.75 -14.02
C GLU A 201 7.99 16.92 -15.53
N LEU A 202 7.80 18.15 -15.99
CA LEU A 202 7.58 18.48 -17.39
C LEU A 202 8.80 19.10 -18.08
N GLY A 203 9.89 19.30 -17.34
CA GLY A 203 11.08 19.98 -17.87
C GLY A 203 10.84 21.44 -18.22
N ILE A 204 9.80 22.08 -17.68
CA ILE A 204 9.44 23.47 -17.97
C ILE A 204 10.23 24.40 -17.05
N GLN A 205 10.85 25.41 -17.66
CA GLN A 205 11.45 26.53 -16.96
C GLN A 205 11.12 27.85 -17.68
N ASP A 206 10.37 28.74 -17.03
CA ASP A 206 10.05 30.09 -17.50
C ASP A 206 10.75 31.12 -16.61
N THR A 207 11.41 32.08 -17.23
CA THR A 207 12.15 33.19 -16.55
C THR A 207 11.42 34.52 -16.70
N SER A 208 10.21 34.52 -17.23
CA SER A 208 9.37 35.71 -17.44
C SER A 208 8.00 35.61 -16.73
N SER A 209 7.84 34.69 -15.81
CA SER A 209 6.58 34.42 -15.12
C SER A 209 6.01 35.66 -14.43
N HIS A 210 4.72 35.89 -14.66
CA HIS A 210 3.95 36.98 -14.04
C HIS A 210 3.01 36.49 -12.93
N LEU A 211 3.10 35.21 -12.55
CA LEU A 211 2.28 34.62 -11.49
C LEU A 211 2.63 35.23 -10.13
N ARG A 212 1.61 35.68 -9.37
CA ARG A 212 1.79 36.43 -8.12
C ARG A 212 0.96 35.87 -6.96
N SER A 213 0.09 34.89 -7.19
CA SER A 213 -0.76 34.29 -6.16
C SER A 213 -0.82 32.80 -6.29
N ALA A 214 -1.04 32.11 -5.17
CA ALA A 214 -1.19 30.66 -5.14
C ALA A 214 -2.34 30.20 -6.06
N GLN A 215 -3.46 30.92 -6.09
CA GLN A 215 -4.58 30.60 -6.97
C GLN A 215 -4.20 30.64 -8.46
N ALA A 216 -3.46 31.68 -8.89
CA ALA A 216 -3.01 31.76 -10.29
C ALA A 216 -2.03 30.64 -10.66
N VAL A 217 -1.18 30.24 -9.71
CA VAL A 217 -0.26 29.10 -9.89
C VAL A 217 -1.04 27.79 -9.99
N GLU A 218 -2.07 27.62 -9.18
CA GLU A 218 -2.94 26.43 -9.19
C GLU A 218 -3.72 26.28 -10.51
N GLU A 219 -4.27 27.38 -11.03
CA GLU A 219 -4.96 27.37 -12.33
C GLU A 219 -4.03 26.96 -13.47
N VAL A 220 -2.78 27.48 -13.46
CA VAL A 220 -1.75 27.08 -14.44
C VAL A 220 -1.37 25.61 -14.24
N ALA A 221 -1.23 25.15 -13.00
CA ALA A 221 -0.93 23.75 -12.70
C ALA A 221 -2.00 22.80 -13.28
N TYR A 222 -3.27 23.15 -13.11
CA TYR A 222 -4.37 22.35 -13.68
C TYR A 222 -4.31 22.29 -15.21
N GLY A 223 -4.01 23.42 -15.87
CA GLY A 223 -3.84 23.47 -17.32
C GLY A 223 -2.71 22.57 -17.80
N LEU A 224 -1.52 22.73 -17.22
CA LEU A 224 -0.32 21.95 -17.58
C LEU A 224 -0.50 20.47 -17.33
N LEU A 225 -1.11 20.08 -16.21
CA LEU A 225 -1.37 18.68 -15.89
C LEU A 225 -2.33 18.05 -16.90
N ARG A 226 -3.39 18.77 -17.31
CA ARG A 226 -4.33 18.29 -18.34
C ARG A 226 -3.68 18.08 -19.68
N GLU A 227 -2.84 19.01 -20.11
CA GLU A 227 -2.11 18.90 -21.38
C GLU A 227 -1.13 17.73 -21.34
N ALA A 228 -0.32 17.63 -20.29
CA ALA A 228 0.64 16.54 -20.13
C ALA A 228 -0.04 15.16 -20.07
N ALA A 229 -1.19 15.05 -19.39
CA ALA A 229 -1.95 13.81 -19.33
C ALA A 229 -2.51 13.40 -20.69
N LYS A 230 -2.94 14.34 -21.51
CA LYS A 230 -3.37 14.09 -22.90
C LYS A 230 -2.21 13.64 -23.78
N GLU A 231 -1.08 14.32 -23.72
CA GLU A 231 0.11 13.99 -24.50
C GLU A 231 0.66 12.59 -24.18
N GLN A 232 0.57 12.17 -22.91
CA GLN A 232 0.99 10.84 -22.48
C GLN A 232 -0.07 9.75 -22.72
N GLY A 233 -1.24 10.10 -23.28
CA GLY A 233 -2.32 9.15 -23.53
C GLY A 233 -2.96 8.56 -22.28
N LEU A 234 -2.80 9.22 -21.12
CA LEU A 234 -3.40 8.80 -19.86
C LEU A 234 -4.92 9.04 -19.83
N VAL A 235 -5.42 9.82 -20.79
CA VAL A 235 -6.83 10.17 -20.93
C VAL A 235 -7.28 9.73 -22.30
N THR A 236 -8.14 8.71 -22.35
CA THR A 236 -8.66 8.12 -23.59
C THR A 236 -10.05 8.65 -23.99
N SER A 237 -10.71 9.42 -23.11
CA SER A 237 -12.04 10.00 -23.33
C SER A 237 -12.00 11.52 -23.17
N ASP A 238 -13.03 12.21 -23.69
CA ASP A 238 -13.21 13.66 -23.49
C ASP A 238 -13.48 14.03 -22.02
N VAL A 239 -13.69 13.02 -21.15
CA VAL A 239 -13.84 13.19 -19.69
C VAL A 239 -12.46 13.07 -19.06
N LEU A 240 -11.93 14.21 -18.66
CA LEU A 240 -10.69 14.27 -17.87
C LEU A 240 -11.01 13.83 -16.44
N PRO A 241 -10.14 13.00 -15.81
CA PRO A 241 -10.27 12.75 -14.37
C PRO A 241 -10.16 14.08 -13.62
N ASP A 242 -10.84 14.16 -12.50
CA ASP A 242 -10.74 15.31 -11.61
C ASP A 242 -9.30 15.52 -11.18
N ILE A 243 -8.92 16.78 -11.03
CA ILE A 243 -7.60 17.16 -10.52
C ILE A 243 -7.76 17.58 -9.06
N GLU A 244 -6.97 16.98 -8.20
CA GLU A 244 -6.89 17.37 -6.79
C GLU A 244 -5.64 18.17 -6.49
N THR A 245 -5.77 19.20 -5.66
CA THR A 245 -4.63 19.92 -5.11
C THR A 245 -4.10 19.18 -3.89
N ILE A 246 -2.87 18.68 -3.98
CA ILE A 246 -2.22 17.91 -2.91
C ILE A 246 -1.65 18.83 -1.84
N SER A 247 -0.99 19.92 -2.26
CA SER A 247 -0.42 20.90 -1.34
C SER A 247 -0.28 22.27 -2.01
N VAL A 248 -0.45 23.30 -1.19
CA VAL A 248 -0.16 24.69 -1.52
C VAL A 248 0.73 25.24 -0.43
N GLU A 249 1.90 25.68 -0.79
CA GLU A 249 2.84 26.38 0.08
C GLU A 249 3.06 27.77 -0.48
N ASP A 250 2.86 28.79 0.34
CA ASP A 250 2.94 30.18 -0.08
C ASP A 250 3.65 30.98 1.00
N PHE A 251 4.94 31.21 0.79
CA PHE A 251 5.81 31.88 1.75
C PHE A 251 6.13 33.31 1.30
N PRO A 252 5.85 34.32 2.14
CA PRO A 252 6.32 35.68 1.88
C PRO A 252 7.84 35.74 2.01
N VAL A 253 8.47 36.38 1.05
CA VAL A 253 9.91 36.71 1.09
C VAL A 253 10.04 38.15 1.52
N VAL A 254 10.57 38.37 2.72
CA VAL A 254 10.76 39.71 3.28
C VAL A 254 12.16 40.19 2.89
N ASP A 255 12.23 41.23 2.07
CA ASP A 255 13.48 41.92 1.70
C ASP A 255 13.32 43.37 2.11
N GLY A 256 13.72 43.69 3.36
CA GLY A 256 13.47 44.99 3.97
C GLY A 256 12.03 45.21 4.39
N TRP A 257 11.63 46.46 4.61
CA TRP A 257 10.31 46.80 5.17
C TRP A 257 9.16 46.87 4.17
N GLN A 258 9.38 46.61 2.87
CA GLN A 258 8.38 46.84 1.82
C GLN A 258 8.23 45.77 0.75
N SER A 259 8.93 44.67 0.83
CA SER A 259 8.84 43.62 -0.20
C SER A 259 7.74 42.59 0.11
N MET A 260 6.77 42.46 -0.78
CA MET A 260 5.72 41.43 -0.76
C MET A 260 5.98 40.34 -1.82
N GLU A 261 7.26 39.98 -2.00
CA GLU A 261 7.59 38.88 -2.89
C GLU A 261 7.26 37.53 -2.23
N ARG A 262 7.06 36.51 -3.03
CA ARG A 262 6.58 35.20 -2.56
C ARG A 262 7.33 34.06 -3.23
N ILE A 263 7.49 32.98 -2.51
CA ILE A 263 7.82 31.66 -3.05
C ILE A 263 6.58 30.82 -2.93
N ILE A 264 6.04 30.38 -4.06
CA ILE A 264 4.80 29.63 -4.13
C ILE A 264 5.12 28.25 -4.71
N THR A 265 4.72 27.22 -3.99
CA THR A 265 4.81 25.82 -4.47
C THR A 265 3.41 25.23 -4.46
N VAL A 266 2.97 24.75 -5.62
CA VAL A 266 1.68 24.08 -5.76
C VAL A 266 1.91 22.70 -6.36
N LYS A 267 1.41 21.68 -5.70
CA LYS A 267 1.40 20.30 -6.19
C LYS A 267 -0.02 19.87 -6.51
N VAL A 268 -0.24 19.45 -7.74
CA VAL A 268 -1.53 18.93 -8.23
C VAL A 268 -1.36 17.52 -8.77
N GLN A 269 -2.44 16.75 -8.76
CA GLN A 269 -2.44 15.36 -9.19
C GLN A 269 -3.77 15.02 -9.87
N LEU A 270 -3.76 14.15 -10.88
CA LEU A 270 -4.96 13.48 -11.34
C LEU A 270 -5.52 12.63 -10.21
N GLN A 271 -6.80 12.78 -9.90
CA GLN A 271 -7.42 12.11 -8.77
C GLN A 271 -7.21 10.59 -8.88
N ALA A 272 -6.60 10.03 -7.83
CA ALA A 272 -6.45 8.60 -7.72
C ALA A 272 -7.82 7.96 -7.44
N GLY A 273 -8.07 6.79 -8.00
CA GLY A 273 -9.33 6.10 -7.79
C GLY A 273 -9.50 4.93 -8.74
N VAL A 274 -10.71 4.47 -8.82
CA VAL A 274 -11.12 3.43 -9.78
C VAL A 274 -12.07 4.04 -10.80
N SER A 275 -11.93 3.62 -12.05
CA SER A 275 -12.91 3.94 -13.08
C SER A 275 -14.27 3.41 -12.64
N SER A 276 -15.33 4.23 -12.80
CA SER A 276 -16.69 3.80 -12.49
C SER A 276 -17.00 2.53 -13.28
N TYR A 277 -17.20 1.43 -12.57
CA TYR A 277 -17.74 0.22 -13.16
C TYR A 277 -19.18 0.51 -13.57
N VAL A 278 -19.48 0.40 -14.86
CA VAL A 278 -20.84 0.23 -15.30
C VAL A 278 -21.17 -1.23 -15.03
N GLU A 279 -21.94 -1.53 -13.98
CA GLU A 279 -22.56 -2.83 -13.82
C GLU A 279 -23.42 -3.09 -15.06
N SER A 280 -22.99 -4.05 -15.85
CA SER A 280 -23.73 -4.53 -17.04
C SER A 280 -24.74 -5.59 -16.65
#